data_34935ea2366c3e6ffdc11af8d8e61cad
#
_entry.id   34935ea2366c3e6ffdc11af8d8e61cad
#
_cell.length_a   1.000
_cell.length_b   1.000
_cell.length_c   1.000
_cell.angle_alpha   90.00
_cell.angle_beta   90.00
_cell.angle_gamma   90.00
#
_symmetry.space_group_name_H-M   'P 1'
#
loop_
_entity.id
_entity.type
_entity.pdbx_description
1 polymer ?
#
loop_
_entity_poly.entity_id
_entity_poly.type
_entity_poly.pdbx_seq_one_letter_code
_entity_poly.pdbx_strand_id
1 'polypeptide(L)'
;MLKKLLGFDPQTMALRTEIIAGITTFLTMSYILAVNPSILATTGMDKGAVFTATALASALATLLLAFMAKLPFAQAPSMALNAFFAFTLVQGMGYSWQTAMTAMFVEGVIFILITFLNVREVILNSIPMNLRFAISAGIGMFIAFVGLKNAGIIVPNPATFVMFGPFTPVSILAMVGILLSGILVLRKVKGALFYSILICTLIGIPLGVTEIPDGFLPVSIPHSMAPTFCQFDFNEFFTLDMAIVIFTLLFMNIFDTVGTLVGLASKTGIMEEDGQIPHVKEAMMSDAIGTTVGSMMGSSTITTYVESASGIAEGGRSGFTLLVTGVLFLLALFFAPLFLLIPSAATTGALVLVGVFMMDSITKVDMDDISEALPAFITMIMMVLTYSIADGMVLGLLCYVLVKLGCGKHKEVS
;
A
#
# COMPACT_ATOMS: atom_id res chain seq x y z
N MET A 1 4.35 8.08 32.85
CA MET A 1 4.26 8.92 31.66
C MET A 1 4.17 8.08 30.38
N LEU A 2 5.07 7.14 30.13
CA LEU A 2 5.06 6.28 28.92
C LEU A 2 3.79 5.46 28.75
N LYS A 3 3.23 4.87 29.83
CA LYS A 3 1.97 4.14 29.81
C LYS A 3 0.81 5.00 29.31
N LYS A 4 0.74 6.27 29.74
CA LYS A 4 -0.33 7.20 29.32
C LYS A 4 -0.18 7.66 27.87
N LEU A 5 1.06 7.86 27.39
CA LEU A 5 1.34 8.40 26.07
C LEU A 5 1.37 7.32 24.97
N LEU A 6 1.99 6.17 25.26
CA LEU A 6 2.32 5.14 24.27
C LEU A 6 1.71 3.75 24.61
N GLY A 7 0.95 3.62 25.69
CA GLY A 7 0.46 2.32 26.13
C GLY A 7 1.55 1.39 26.68
N PHE A 8 2.81 1.85 26.79
CA PHE A 8 3.91 1.04 27.26
C PHE A 8 3.90 0.95 28.79
N ASP A 9 3.75 -0.26 29.35
CA ASP A 9 3.80 -0.55 30.77
C ASP A 9 5.11 -1.27 31.13
N PRO A 10 6.06 -0.59 31.81
CA PRO A 10 7.33 -1.19 32.21
C PRO A 10 7.21 -2.40 33.16
N GLN A 11 6.06 -2.60 33.80
CA GLN A 11 5.83 -3.73 34.70
C GLN A 11 5.49 -5.02 33.94
N THR A 12 4.86 -4.90 32.78
CA THR A 12 4.38 -6.04 31.97
C THR A 12 5.09 -6.16 30.62
N MET A 13 5.78 -5.10 30.16
CA MET A 13 6.43 -5.04 28.85
C MET A 13 7.93 -4.74 28.99
N ALA A 14 8.76 -5.47 28.24
CA ALA A 14 10.20 -5.24 28.21
C ALA A 14 10.57 -4.22 27.13
N LEU A 15 11.27 -3.14 27.51
CA LEU A 15 11.70 -2.09 26.58
C LEU A 15 12.52 -2.65 25.41
N ARG A 16 13.40 -3.60 25.67
CA ARG A 16 14.22 -4.27 24.65
C ARG A 16 13.36 -4.95 23.59
N THR A 17 12.27 -5.60 24.00
CA THR A 17 11.32 -6.28 23.11
C THR A 17 10.62 -5.28 22.19
N GLU A 18 10.15 -4.16 22.72
CA GLU A 18 9.50 -3.09 21.94
C GLU A 18 10.47 -2.46 20.93
N ILE A 19 11.73 -2.25 21.30
CA ILE A 19 12.76 -1.73 20.39
C ILE A 19 13.03 -2.75 19.26
N ILE A 20 13.22 -4.02 19.57
CA ILE A 20 13.43 -5.06 18.55
C ILE A 20 12.22 -5.17 17.62
N ALA A 21 11.03 -5.13 18.18
CA ALA A 21 9.78 -5.13 17.41
C ALA A 21 9.69 -3.93 16.45
N GLY A 22 10.03 -2.74 16.92
CA GLY A 22 10.03 -1.54 16.09
C GLY A 22 11.06 -1.59 14.95
N ILE A 23 12.26 -2.08 15.22
CA ILE A 23 13.30 -2.30 14.20
C ILE A 23 12.82 -3.34 13.19
N THR A 24 12.22 -4.46 13.65
CA THR A 24 11.70 -5.51 12.77
C THR A 24 10.57 -4.99 11.88
N THR A 25 9.63 -4.22 12.43
CA THR A 25 8.56 -3.56 11.69
C THR A 25 9.15 -2.64 10.61
N PHE A 26 10.10 -1.77 10.98
CA PHE A 26 10.75 -0.88 10.00
C PHE A 26 11.43 -1.67 8.88
N LEU A 27 12.23 -2.69 9.20
CA LEU A 27 12.93 -3.49 8.19
C LEU A 27 11.98 -4.18 7.22
N THR A 28 10.84 -4.69 7.71
CA THR A 28 9.85 -5.33 6.85
C THR A 28 9.08 -4.34 5.97
N MET A 29 8.94 -3.08 6.39
CA MET A 29 8.24 -2.02 5.66
C MET A 29 9.18 -1.14 4.81
N SER A 30 10.47 -1.11 5.09
CA SER A 30 11.41 -0.14 4.50
C SER A 30 11.51 -0.21 2.97
N TYR A 31 11.07 -1.31 2.37
CA TYR A 31 10.99 -1.43 0.90
C TYR A 31 10.10 -0.34 0.27
N ILE A 32 9.13 0.22 1.02
CA ILE A 32 8.26 1.30 0.54
C ILE A 32 9.05 2.56 0.17
N LEU A 33 10.17 2.81 0.86
CA LEU A 33 11.07 3.92 0.58
C LEU A 33 11.73 3.83 -0.80
N ALA A 34 11.83 2.64 -1.37
CA ALA A 34 12.30 2.43 -2.73
C ALA A 34 11.14 2.35 -3.73
N VAL A 35 10.09 1.62 -3.37
CA VAL A 35 8.99 1.29 -4.27
C VAL A 35 8.08 2.49 -4.53
N ASN A 36 7.67 3.22 -3.49
CA ASN A 36 6.78 4.38 -3.66
C ASN A 36 7.39 5.46 -4.57
N PRO A 37 8.63 5.94 -4.33
CA PRO A 37 9.26 6.88 -5.24
C PRO A 37 9.41 6.35 -6.66
N SER A 38 9.67 5.05 -6.83
CA SER A 38 9.81 4.44 -8.15
C SER A 38 8.49 4.40 -8.93
N ILE A 39 7.37 4.14 -8.25
CA ILE A 39 6.04 4.14 -8.87
C ILE A 39 5.61 5.57 -9.21
N LEU A 40 5.66 6.49 -8.24
CA LEU A 40 5.18 7.86 -8.44
C LEU A 40 6.06 8.63 -9.44
N ALA A 41 7.36 8.36 -9.52
CA ALA A 41 8.23 8.97 -10.52
C ALA A 41 7.81 8.62 -11.97
N THR A 42 7.11 7.51 -12.21
CA THR A 42 6.58 7.18 -13.55
C THR A 42 5.51 8.17 -14.04
N THR A 43 4.97 8.99 -13.17
CA THR A 43 4.00 10.05 -13.46
C THR A 43 4.63 11.42 -13.74
N GLY A 44 5.96 11.51 -13.68
CA GLY A 44 6.71 12.75 -13.84
C GLY A 44 7.01 13.50 -12.53
N MET A 45 6.68 12.92 -11.36
CA MET A 45 7.05 13.47 -10.07
C MET A 45 8.55 13.31 -9.81
N ASP A 46 9.16 14.29 -9.12
CA ASP A 46 10.57 14.21 -8.71
C ASP A 46 10.80 13.08 -7.71
N LYS A 47 11.65 12.11 -8.08
CA LYS A 47 11.88 10.89 -7.29
C LYS A 47 12.46 11.18 -5.91
N GLY A 48 13.35 12.18 -5.80
CA GLY A 48 13.98 12.58 -4.54
C GLY A 48 12.99 13.28 -3.60
N ALA A 49 12.15 14.17 -4.13
CA ALA A 49 11.09 14.82 -3.38
C ALA A 49 10.05 13.79 -2.88
N VAL A 50 9.63 12.85 -3.72
CA VAL A 50 8.72 11.76 -3.33
C VAL A 50 9.33 10.87 -2.27
N PHE A 51 10.64 10.56 -2.33
CA PHE A 51 11.32 9.79 -1.28
C PHE A 51 11.22 10.50 0.07
N THR A 52 11.53 11.79 0.10
CA THR A 52 11.45 12.60 1.34
C THR A 52 10.02 12.66 1.84
N ALA A 53 9.04 12.90 0.96
CA ALA A 53 7.61 12.90 1.30
C ALA A 53 7.16 11.54 1.86
N THR A 54 7.59 10.43 1.25
CA THR A 54 7.28 9.06 1.69
C THR A 54 7.80 8.80 3.10
N ALA A 55 9.06 9.12 3.36
CA ALA A 55 9.68 8.89 4.67
C ALA A 55 9.02 9.75 5.77
N LEU A 56 8.77 11.04 5.48
CA LEU A 56 8.13 11.94 6.44
C LEU A 56 6.66 11.57 6.68
N ALA A 57 5.90 11.27 5.64
CA ALA A 57 4.49 10.89 5.78
C ALA A 57 4.34 9.57 6.55
N SER A 58 5.20 8.57 6.26
CA SER A 58 5.23 7.30 7.00
C SER A 58 5.60 7.51 8.47
N ALA A 59 6.62 8.34 8.75
CA ALA A 59 7.02 8.67 10.10
C ALA A 59 5.88 9.38 10.85
N LEU A 60 5.28 10.41 10.24
CA LEU A 60 4.19 11.18 10.84
C LEU A 60 2.99 10.30 11.18
N ALA A 61 2.48 9.54 10.21
CA ALA A 61 1.31 8.70 10.40
C ALA A 61 1.56 7.60 11.44
N THR A 62 2.73 6.93 11.37
CA THR A 62 3.13 5.92 12.35
C THR A 62 3.25 6.53 13.76
N LEU A 63 3.81 7.72 13.91
CA LEU A 63 3.90 8.41 15.20
C LEU A 63 2.52 8.86 15.70
N LEU A 64 1.66 9.38 14.81
CA LEU A 64 0.27 9.71 15.17
C LEU A 64 -0.46 8.49 15.74
N LEU A 65 -0.37 7.33 15.08
CA LEU A 65 -0.96 6.09 15.57
C LEU A 65 -0.35 5.67 16.92
N ALA A 66 0.97 5.82 17.08
CA ALA A 66 1.66 5.53 18.33
C ALA A 66 1.05 6.29 19.54
N PHE A 67 0.71 7.55 19.33
CA PHE A 67 0.18 8.41 20.41
C PHE A 67 -1.34 8.34 20.53
N MET A 68 -2.07 8.23 19.42
CA MET A 68 -3.54 8.23 19.40
C MET A 68 -4.12 6.87 19.76
N ALA A 69 -3.78 5.84 18.99
CA ALA A 69 -4.33 4.49 19.16
C ALA A 69 -3.48 3.61 20.11
N LYS A 70 -2.18 3.87 20.22
CA LYS A 70 -1.23 3.11 21.06
C LYS A 70 -1.11 1.64 20.67
N LEU A 71 -1.50 1.30 19.45
CA LEU A 71 -1.42 -0.03 18.86
C LEU A 71 -0.08 -0.18 18.11
N PRO A 72 0.49 -1.39 17.99
CA PRO A 72 1.76 -1.62 17.30
C PRO A 72 1.57 -1.78 15.77
N PHE A 73 0.73 -0.97 15.12
CA PHE A 73 0.37 -1.04 13.70
C PHE A 73 0.95 0.13 12.92
N ALA A 74 2.08 -0.05 12.27
CA ALA A 74 2.75 1.02 11.53
C ALA A 74 2.01 1.37 10.23
N GLN A 75 2.19 2.60 9.77
CA GLN A 75 1.50 3.19 8.62
C GLN A 75 2.50 3.72 7.60
N ALA A 76 2.19 3.54 6.33
CA ALA A 76 2.96 4.05 5.20
C ALA A 76 2.09 4.15 3.94
N PRO A 77 2.59 4.74 2.81
CA PRO A 77 1.85 4.83 1.57
C PRO A 77 1.36 3.48 1.05
N SER A 78 0.05 3.38 0.76
CA SER A 78 -0.58 2.15 0.27
C SER A 78 -0.11 1.79 -1.13
N MET A 79 0.34 0.56 -1.31
CA MET A 79 0.77 0.05 -2.62
C MET A 79 -0.38 0.00 -3.63
N ALA A 80 -1.58 -0.36 -3.17
CA ALA A 80 -2.77 -0.42 -3.99
C ALA A 80 -3.15 0.97 -4.52
N LEU A 81 -3.18 1.96 -3.64
CA LEU A 81 -3.54 3.33 -3.99
C LEU A 81 -2.43 4.04 -4.78
N ASN A 82 -1.16 3.67 -4.56
CA ASN A 82 -0.05 4.09 -5.42
C ASN A 82 -0.24 3.62 -6.87
N ALA A 83 -0.59 2.36 -7.03
CA ALA A 83 -0.83 1.78 -8.34
C ALA A 83 -2.05 2.44 -9.02
N PHE A 84 -3.12 2.66 -8.28
CA PHE A 84 -4.30 3.38 -8.77
C PHE A 84 -3.95 4.82 -9.20
N PHE A 85 -3.21 5.55 -8.37
CA PHE A 85 -2.73 6.88 -8.69
C PHE A 85 -1.91 6.92 -9.99
N ALA A 86 -0.85 6.12 -10.04
CA ALA A 86 0.11 6.21 -11.14
C ALA A 86 -0.44 5.64 -12.45
N PHE A 87 -1.09 4.47 -12.39
CA PHE A 87 -1.43 3.70 -13.57
C PHE A 87 -2.87 3.92 -14.02
N THR A 88 -3.82 4.12 -13.11
CA THR A 88 -5.21 4.39 -13.48
C THR A 88 -5.43 5.88 -13.70
N LEU A 89 -5.16 6.73 -12.71
CA LEU A 89 -5.49 8.16 -12.82
C LEU A 89 -4.56 8.90 -13.79
N VAL A 90 -3.24 8.77 -13.63
CA VAL A 90 -2.30 9.56 -14.45
C VAL A 90 -2.09 8.93 -15.82
N GLN A 91 -1.71 7.66 -15.90
CA GLN A 91 -1.38 7.04 -17.19
C GLN A 91 -2.62 6.57 -17.96
N GLY A 92 -3.65 6.07 -17.28
CA GLY A 92 -4.86 5.53 -17.89
C GLY A 92 -5.88 6.60 -18.26
N MET A 93 -6.26 7.48 -17.32
CA MET A 93 -7.24 8.54 -17.51
C MET A 93 -6.63 9.84 -18.06
N GLY A 94 -5.30 9.99 -18.01
CA GLY A 94 -4.58 11.14 -18.56
C GLY A 94 -4.58 12.38 -17.67
N TYR A 95 -4.97 12.26 -16.40
CA TYR A 95 -4.88 13.38 -15.46
C TYR A 95 -3.43 13.75 -15.16
N SER A 96 -3.19 15.02 -14.88
CA SER A 96 -1.90 15.44 -14.32
C SER A 96 -1.70 14.81 -12.94
N TRP A 97 -0.44 14.57 -12.54
CA TRP A 97 -0.18 14.07 -11.19
C TRP A 97 -0.63 15.06 -10.11
N GLN A 98 -0.67 16.36 -10.43
CA GLN A 98 -1.16 17.41 -9.54
C GLN A 98 -2.68 17.26 -9.31
N THR A 99 -3.46 17.03 -10.37
CA THR A 99 -4.90 16.77 -10.27
C THR A 99 -5.19 15.49 -9.48
N ALA A 100 -4.44 14.42 -9.74
CA ALA A 100 -4.56 13.16 -9.01
C ALA A 100 -4.17 13.33 -7.52
N MET A 101 -3.15 14.14 -7.21
CA MET A 101 -2.75 14.46 -5.83
C MET A 101 -3.83 15.29 -5.12
N THR A 102 -4.49 16.21 -5.86
CA THR A 102 -5.64 16.96 -5.35
C THR A 102 -6.79 16.04 -4.95
N ALA A 103 -7.06 15.01 -5.76
CA ALA A 103 -8.08 14.00 -5.43
C ALA A 103 -7.75 13.25 -4.14
N MET A 104 -6.49 12.85 -3.95
CA MET A 104 -6.05 12.19 -2.72
C MET A 104 -6.12 13.10 -1.49
N PHE A 105 -5.77 14.38 -1.66
CA PHE A 105 -5.91 15.35 -0.57
C PHE A 105 -7.37 15.51 -0.14
N VAL A 106 -8.28 15.67 -1.09
CA VAL A 106 -9.72 15.83 -0.80
C VAL A 106 -10.29 14.53 -0.24
N GLU A 107 -9.88 13.37 -0.75
CA GLU A 107 -10.23 12.06 -0.18
C GLU A 107 -9.82 11.99 1.29
N GLY A 108 -8.59 12.37 1.63
CA GLY A 108 -8.10 12.39 3.01
C GLY A 108 -8.92 13.30 3.92
N VAL A 109 -9.29 14.50 3.45
CA VAL A 109 -10.17 15.42 4.20
C VAL A 109 -11.55 14.81 4.42
N ILE A 110 -12.14 14.19 3.40
CA ILE A 110 -13.44 13.50 3.51
C ILE A 110 -13.31 12.33 4.49
N PHE A 111 -12.21 11.59 4.46
CA PHE A 111 -11.96 10.48 5.38
C PHE A 111 -11.86 10.94 6.83
N ILE A 112 -11.22 12.09 7.11
CA ILE A 112 -11.22 12.72 8.45
C ILE A 112 -12.67 12.99 8.89
N LEU A 113 -13.49 13.61 8.03
CA LEU A 113 -14.88 13.95 8.36
C LEU A 113 -15.73 12.70 8.65
N ILE A 114 -15.63 11.68 7.80
CA ILE A 114 -16.34 10.40 7.94
C ILE A 114 -15.94 9.68 9.25
N THR A 115 -14.63 9.66 9.53
CA THR A 115 -14.11 9.04 10.77
C THR A 115 -14.57 9.79 12.01
N PHE A 116 -14.62 11.12 11.94
CA PHE A 116 -15.13 11.95 13.03
C PHE A 116 -16.62 11.73 13.30
N LEU A 117 -17.43 11.63 12.24
CA LEU A 117 -18.89 11.46 12.28
C LEU A 117 -19.33 10.01 12.57
N ASN A 118 -18.41 9.04 12.69
CA ASN A 118 -18.68 7.60 12.88
C ASN A 118 -19.54 6.96 11.76
N VAL A 119 -19.55 7.52 10.56
CA VAL A 119 -20.35 7.02 9.41
C VAL A 119 -19.72 5.77 8.77
N ARG A 120 -18.52 5.39 9.18
CA ARG A 120 -17.72 4.28 8.62
C ARG A 120 -18.49 2.94 8.55
N GLU A 121 -19.29 2.61 9.57
CA GLU A 121 -20.03 1.34 9.63
C GLU A 121 -21.05 1.21 8.49
N VAL A 122 -21.66 2.33 8.08
CA VAL A 122 -22.59 2.38 6.96
C VAL A 122 -21.87 2.08 5.65
N ILE A 123 -20.68 2.68 5.43
CA ILE A 123 -19.89 2.46 4.22
C ILE A 123 -19.34 1.03 4.16
N LEU A 124 -18.83 0.52 5.29
CA LEU A 124 -18.33 -0.85 5.36
C LEU A 124 -19.40 -1.89 5.04
N ASN A 125 -20.64 -1.64 5.47
CA ASN A 125 -21.74 -2.58 5.26
C ASN A 125 -22.38 -2.45 3.86
N SER A 126 -22.02 -1.42 3.08
CA SER A 126 -22.60 -1.18 1.74
C SER A 126 -22.11 -2.15 0.66
N ILE A 127 -20.95 -2.84 0.86
CA ILE A 127 -20.46 -3.81 -0.11
C ILE A 127 -20.50 -5.22 0.46
N PRO A 128 -20.97 -6.19 -0.34
CA PRO A 128 -20.97 -7.60 0.03
C PRO A 128 -19.59 -8.12 0.40
N MET A 129 -19.49 -8.93 1.45
CA MET A 129 -18.23 -9.42 2.02
C MET A 129 -17.37 -10.14 0.99
N ASN A 130 -17.96 -11.00 0.16
CA ASN A 130 -17.27 -11.73 -0.90
C ASN A 130 -16.62 -10.78 -1.92
N LEU A 131 -17.32 -9.72 -2.29
CA LEU A 131 -16.80 -8.76 -3.25
C LEU A 131 -15.62 -7.96 -2.67
N ARG A 132 -15.61 -7.68 -1.36
CA ARG A 132 -14.46 -7.05 -0.67
C ARG A 132 -13.21 -7.94 -0.77
N PHE A 133 -13.36 -9.24 -0.52
CA PHE A 133 -12.24 -10.18 -0.65
C PHE A 133 -11.75 -10.27 -2.09
N ALA A 134 -12.67 -10.30 -3.06
CA ALA A 134 -12.33 -10.29 -4.48
C ALA A 134 -11.61 -9.00 -4.92
N ILE A 135 -12.03 -7.84 -4.42
CA ILE A 135 -11.35 -6.55 -4.66
C ILE A 135 -9.91 -6.62 -4.15
N SER A 136 -9.68 -7.06 -2.92
CA SER A 136 -8.32 -7.20 -2.36
C SER A 136 -7.45 -8.14 -3.19
N ALA A 137 -7.97 -9.31 -3.57
CA ALA A 137 -7.27 -10.27 -4.41
C ALA A 137 -6.98 -9.71 -5.81
N GLY A 138 -7.96 -9.03 -6.44
CA GLY A 138 -7.82 -8.39 -7.74
C GLY A 138 -6.75 -7.29 -7.76
N ILE A 139 -6.70 -6.47 -6.71
CA ILE A 139 -5.64 -5.46 -6.52
C ILE A 139 -4.28 -6.15 -6.41
N GLY A 140 -4.18 -7.26 -5.68
CA GLY A 140 -2.94 -8.03 -5.59
C GLY A 140 -2.45 -8.53 -6.94
N MET A 141 -3.36 -9.10 -7.76
CA MET A 141 -3.06 -9.53 -9.14
C MET A 141 -2.63 -8.34 -10.01
N PHE A 142 -3.30 -7.20 -9.89
CA PHE A 142 -2.98 -6.00 -10.64
C PHE A 142 -1.57 -5.46 -10.31
N ILE A 143 -1.22 -5.37 -9.02
CA ILE A 143 0.12 -4.93 -8.59
C ILE A 143 1.21 -5.86 -9.11
N ALA A 144 0.99 -7.18 -9.05
CA ALA A 144 1.92 -8.16 -9.59
C ALA A 144 2.08 -7.99 -11.11
N PHE A 145 0.98 -7.82 -11.85
CA PHE A 145 0.98 -7.58 -13.29
C PHE A 145 1.76 -6.30 -13.66
N VAL A 146 1.54 -5.21 -12.93
CA VAL A 146 2.28 -3.95 -13.10
C VAL A 146 3.79 -4.17 -12.89
N GLY A 147 4.18 -4.88 -11.84
CA GLY A 147 5.57 -5.23 -11.59
C GLY A 147 6.20 -6.00 -12.77
N LEU A 148 5.51 -7.03 -13.27
CA LEU A 148 5.97 -7.84 -14.41
C LEU A 148 6.07 -7.04 -15.71
N LYS A 149 5.10 -6.13 -15.96
CA LYS A 149 5.12 -5.22 -17.13
C LYS A 149 6.29 -4.25 -17.06
N ASN A 150 6.48 -3.59 -15.93
CA ASN A 150 7.54 -2.58 -15.77
C ASN A 150 8.95 -3.19 -15.87
N ALA A 151 9.10 -4.47 -15.51
CA ALA A 151 10.34 -5.22 -15.69
C ALA A 151 10.55 -5.77 -17.10
N GLY A 152 9.59 -5.58 -18.02
CA GLY A 152 9.67 -6.13 -19.38
C GLY A 152 9.53 -7.66 -19.44
N ILE A 153 9.04 -8.31 -18.38
CA ILE A 153 8.72 -9.75 -18.38
C ILE A 153 7.44 -9.98 -19.18
N ILE A 154 6.47 -9.07 -19.06
CA ILE A 154 5.25 -9.04 -19.88
C ILE A 154 5.35 -7.79 -20.76
N VAL A 155 5.15 -7.97 -22.07
CA VAL A 155 5.17 -6.88 -23.05
C VAL A 155 3.91 -6.90 -23.91
N PRO A 156 3.52 -5.76 -24.51
CA PRO A 156 2.36 -5.70 -25.39
C PRO A 156 2.57 -6.51 -26.66
N ASN A 157 1.51 -7.14 -27.14
CA ASN A 157 1.47 -7.87 -28.41
C ASN A 157 0.17 -7.53 -29.17
N PRO A 158 0.22 -7.10 -30.43
CA PRO A 158 -0.98 -6.72 -31.18
C PRO A 158 -2.00 -7.86 -31.38
N ALA A 159 -1.55 -9.12 -31.39
CA ALA A 159 -2.43 -10.26 -31.64
C ALA A 159 -3.04 -10.84 -30.34
N THR A 160 -2.27 -10.84 -29.24
CA THR A 160 -2.66 -11.50 -27.98
C THR A 160 -2.78 -10.52 -26.82
N PHE A 161 -2.66 -9.19 -27.08
CA PHE A 161 -2.58 -8.07 -26.13
C PHE A 161 -1.33 -8.09 -25.26
N VAL A 162 -0.93 -9.25 -24.72
CA VAL A 162 0.27 -9.43 -23.91
C VAL A 162 1.01 -10.70 -24.34
N MET A 163 2.33 -10.69 -24.17
CA MET A 163 3.20 -11.84 -24.39
C MET A 163 4.39 -11.81 -23.43
N PHE A 164 5.10 -12.94 -23.33
CA PHE A 164 6.37 -13.00 -22.60
C PHE A 164 7.43 -12.16 -23.35
N GLY A 165 8.09 -11.26 -22.62
CA GLY A 165 9.10 -10.37 -23.17
C GLY A 165 10.44 -11.05 -23.42
N PRO A 166 11.37 -10.36 -24.13
CA PRO A 166 12.72 -10.88 -24.36
C PRO A 166 13.52 -10.92 -23.04
N PHE A 167 14.49 -11.85 -22.99
CA PHE A 167 15.45 -11.90 -21.89
C PHE A 167 16.46 -10.75 -22.00
N THR A 168 16.18 -9.67 -21.30
CA THR A 168 17.08 -8.52 -21.14
C THR A 168 17.75 -8.56 -19.76
N PRO A 169 18.87 -7.86 -19.53
CA PRO A 169 19.45 -7.73 -18.19
C PRO A 169 18.42 -7.28 -17.13
N VAL A 170 17.51 -6.37 -17.50
CA VAL A 170 16.42 -5.85 -16.65
C VAL A 170 15.43 -6.95 -16.29
N SER A 171 14.92 -7.71 -17.30
CA SER A 171 13.96 -8.78 -17.05
C SER A 171 14.58 -9.97 -16.30
N ILE A 172 15.83 -10.30 -16.57
CA ILE A 172 16.57 -11.34 -15.83
C ILE A 172 16.74 -10.93 -14.36
N LEU A 173 17.19 -9.70 -14.11
CA LEU A 173 17.33 -9.17 -12.73
C LEU A 173 16.01 -9.21 -11.98
N ALA A 174 14.91 -8.83 -12.62
CA ALA A 174 13.57 -8.88 -12.03
C ALA A 174 13.11 -10.32 -11.71
N MET A 175 13.36 -11.28 -12.62
CA MET A 175 13.05 -12.70 -12.36
C MET A 175 13.87 -13.25 -11.18
N VAL A 176 15.16 -12.91 -11.12
CA VAL A 176 15.99 -13.25 -9.94
C VAL A 176 15.42 -12.62 -8.68
N GLY A 177 14.96 -11.36 -8.74
CA GLY A 177 14.32 -10.66 -7.62
C GLY A 177 13.05 -11.35 -7.14
N ILE A 178 12.18 -11.83 -8.03
CA ILE A 178 10.98 -12.58 -7.67
C ILE A 178 11.34 -13.88 -6.94
N LEU A 179 12.25 -14.67 -7.50
CA LEU A 179 12.69 -15.92 -6.90
C LEU A 179 13.36 -15.71 -5.54
N LEU A 180 14.25 -14.72 -5.45
CA LEU A 180 14.96 -14.39 -4.22
C LEU A 180 14.01 -13.91 -3.12
N SER A 181 13.08 -13.03 -3.46
CA SER A 181 12.04 -12.57 -2.52
C SER A 181 11.23 -13.76 -1.99
N GLY A 182 10.77 -14.65 -2.88
CA GLY A 182 10.04 -15.86 -2.50
C GLY A 182 10.84 -16.77 -1.58
N ILE A 183 12.12 -17.05 -1.90
CA ILE A 183 13.00 -17.88 -1.08
C ILE A 183 13.21 -17.26 0.31
N LEU A 184 13.48 -15.96 0.39
CA LEU A 184 13.71 -15.27 1.67
C LEU A 184 12.44 -15.26 2.53
N VAL A 185 11.27 -15.06 1.93
CA VAL A 185 9.96 -15.16 2.62
C VAL A 185 9.71 -16.57 3.14
N LEU A 186 9.93 -17.61 2.31
CA LEU A 186 9.79 -19.00 2.71
C LEU A 186 10.74 -19.38 3.86
N ARG A 187 11.94 -18.80 3.87
CA ARG A 187 12.92 -18.98 4.96
C ARG A 187 12.60 -18.12 6.20
N LYS A 188 11.49 -17.38 6.19
CA LYS A 188 11.05 -16.50 7.28
C LYS A 188 12.10 -15.45 7.66
N VAL A 189 12.87 -14.96 6.68
CA VAL A 189 13.84 -13.89 6.89
C VAL A 189 13.08 -12.58 7.14
N LYS A 190 13.33 -11.95 8.28
CA LYS A 190 12.73 -10.65 8.62
C LYS A 190 13.26 -9.59 7.65
N GLY A 191 12.36 -8.79 7.06
CA GLY A 191 12.74 -7.83 6.02
C GLY A 191 13.11 -8.47 4.68
N ALA A 192 12.59 -9.68 4.38
CA ALA A 192 12.88 -10.43 3.16
C ALA A 192 12.79 -9.60 1.88
N LEU A 193 11.75 -8.78 1.73
CA LEU A 193 11.55 -7.92 0.56
C LEU A 193 12.65 -6.85 0.45
N PHE A 194 13.00 -6.23 1.58
CA PHE A 194 14.06 -5.23 1.61
C PHE A 194 15.43 -5.83 1.25
N TYR A 195 15.79 -6.97 1.86
CA TYR A 195 17.04 -7.65 1.52
C TYR A 195 17.07 -8.14 0.07
N SER A 196 15.95 -8.62 -0.46
CA SER A 196 15.87 -8.99 -1.88
C SER A 196 16.16 -7.80 -2.78
N ILE A 197 15.56 -6.63 -2.51
CA ILE A 197 15.80 -5.40 -3.25
C ILE A 197 17.28 -5.01 -3.19
N LEU A 198 17.90 -5.03 -2.01
CA LEU A 198 19.32 -4.71 -1.84
C LEU A 198 20.22 -5.66 -2.63
N ILE A 199 20.00 -6.96 -2.51
CA ILE A 199 20.79 -7.99 -3.23
C ILE A 199 20.61 -7.82 -4.74
N CYS A 200 19.38 -7.60 -5.24
CA CYS A 200 19.14 -7.36 -6.66
C CYS A 200 19.79 -6.06 -7.13
N THR A 201 19.80 -5.00 -6.32
CA THR A 201 20.48 -3.76 -6.65
C THR A 201 22.00 -4.00 -6.82
N LEU A 202 22.61 -4.79 -5.92
CA LEU A 202 24.02 -5.16 -6.03
C LEU A 202 24.30 -6.04 -7.26
N ILE A 203 23.45 -7.03 -7.56
CA ILE A 203 23.54 -7.85 -8.78
C ILE A 203 23.35 -6.99 -10.03
N GLY A 204 22.53 -5.96 -9.96
CA GLY A 204 22.26 -5.03 -11.05
C GLY A 204 23.50 -4.22 -11.49
N ILE A 205 24.49 -4.03 -10.60
CA ILE A 205 25.73 -3.28 -10.93
C ILE A 205 26.52 -3.96 -12.06
N PRO A 206 26.95 -5.23 -11.94
CA PRO A 206 27.66 -5.92 -13.01
C PRO A 206 26.82 -6.16 -14.27
N LEU A 207 25.47 -6.15 -14.15
CA LEU A 207 24.56 -6.28 -15.29
C LEU A 207 24.31 -4.95 -16.02
N GLY A 208 24.85 -3.83 -15.54
CA GLY A 208 24.63 -2.50 -16.11
C GLY A 208 23.19 -1.99 -15.95
N VAL A 209 22.43 -2.54 -15.00
CA VAL A 209 21.05 -2.13 -14.69
C VAL A 209 21.02 -1.11 -13.54
N THR A 210 21.98 -1.23 -12.61
CA THR A 210 22.16 -0.29 -11.50
C THR A 210 23.36 0.60 -11.81
N GLU A 211 23.10 1.88 -12.07
CA GLU A 211 24.14 2.87 -12.36
C GLU A 211 24.51 3.61 -11.07
N ILE A 212 25.79 3.55 -10.70
CA ILE A 212 26.30 4.31 -9.55
C ILE A 212 26.80 5.66 -10.08
N PRO A 213 26.20 6.80 -9.66
CA PRO A 213 26.65 8.12 -10.07
C PRO A 213 28.08 8.42 -9.63
N ASP A 214 28.82 9.18 -10.44
CA ASP A 214 30.15 9.66 -10.06
C ASP A 214 30.06 10.51 -8.78
N GLY A 215 30.93 10.24 -7.82
CA GLY A 215 30.91 10.94 -6.53
C GLY A 215 29.79 10.47 -5.57
N PHE A 216 29.26 9.25 -5.75
CA PHE A 216 28.23 8.69 -4.89
C PHE A 216 28.63 8.73 -3.41
N LEU A 217 27.79 9.33 -2.60
CA LEU A 217 27.86 9.31 -1.13
C LEU A 217 26.64 8.59 -0.58
N PRO A 218 26.83 7.59 0.29
CA PRO A 218 25.73 6.81 0.85
C PRO A 218 24.82 7.62 1.81
N VAL A 219 25.32 8.74 2.29
CA VAL A 219 24.61 9.65 3.22
C VAL A 219 24.60 11.04 2.60
N SER A 220 23.43 11.67 2.60
CA SER A 220 23.23 13.04 2.11
C SER A 220 22.26 13.83 2.99
N ILE A 221 22.20 15.13 2.80
CA ILE A 221 21.10 15.95 3.31
C ILE A 221 19.81 15.50 2.62
N PRO A 222 18.65 15.45 3.33
CA PRO A 222 17.37 15.09 2.72
C PRO A 222 17.05 15.96 1.49
N HIS A 223 16.50 15.31 0.45
CA HIS A 223 16.07 16.02 -0.75
C HIS A 223 14.94 17.00 -0.43
N SER A 224 14.93 18.16 -1.09
CA SER A 224 13.86 19.14 -0.95
C SER A 224 12.53 18.58 -1.46
N MET A 225 11.45 18.77 -0.70
CA MET A 225 10.08 18.44 -1.13
C MET A 225 9.43 19.56 -1.97
N ALA A 226 10.09 20.72 -2.14
CA ALA A 226 9.51 21.84 -2.84
C ALA A 226 8.87 21.50 -4.21
N PRO A 227 9.42 20.57 -5.02
CA PRO A 227 8.81 20.19 -6.29
C PRO A 227 7.43 19.50 -6.16
N THR A 228 7.13 18.89 -5.01
CA THR A 228 5.90 18.12 -4.80
C THR A 228 4.99 18.71 -3.71
N PHE A 229 5.51 19.63 -2.90
CA PHE A 229 4.78 20.17 -1.74
C PHE A 229 3.63 21.07 -2.16
N CYS A 230 2.40 20.71 -1.78
CA CYS A 230 1.16 21.46 -2.06
C CYS A 230 0.96 21.79 -3.55
N GLN A 231 1.44 20.95 -4.45
CA GLN A 231 1.27 21.11 -5.90
C GLN A 231 -0.12 20.59 -6.32
N PHE A 232 -1.16 21.31 -5.90
CA PHE A 232 -2.54 20.95 -6.21
C PHE A 232 -3.03 21.66 -7.48
N ASP A 233 -3.80 20.92 -8.30
CA ASP A 233 -4.48 21.46 -9.48
C ASP A 233 -5.98 21.14 -9.39
N PHE A 234 -6.80 22.21 -9.34
CA PHE A 234 -8.25 22.13 -9.23
C PHE A 234 -8.97 22.39 -10.57
N ASN A 235 -8.25 22.57 -11.69
CA ASN A 235 -8.85 22.98 -12.96
C ASN A 235 -9.88 21.95 -13.48
N GLU A 236 -9.58 20.66 -13.38
CA GLU A 236 -10.46 19.56 -13.79
C GLU A 236 -11.18 18.89 -12.60
N PHE A 237 -11.15 19.52 -11.45
CA PHE A 237 -11.63 18.93 -10.19
C PHE A 237 -13.15 18.79 -10.11
N PHE A 238 -13.91 19.80 -10.61
CA PHE A 238 -15.36 19.84 -10.49
C PHE A 238 -16.07 19.08 -11.62
N THR A 239 -15.68 17.84 -11.87
CA THR A 239 -16.30 16.94 -12.85
C THR A 239 -16.94 15.74 -12.17
N LEU A 240 -17.91 15.10 -12.84
CA LEU A 240 -18.51 13.87 -12.33
C LEU A 240 -17.46 12.75 -12.24
N ASP A 241 -16.55 12.68 -13.21
CA ASP A 241 -15.47 11.68 -13.22
C ASP A 241 -14.56 11.83 -12.00
N MET A 242 -14.20 13.06 -11.62
CA MET A 242 -13.40 13.32 -10.44
C MET A 242 -14.14 12.97 -9.14
N ALA A 243 -15.44 13.21 -9.06
CA ALA A 243 -16.25 12.78 -7.91
C ALA A 243 -16.26 11.25 -7.78
N ILE A 244 -16.35 10.51 -8.89
CA ILE A 244 -16.24 9.05 -8.92
C ILE A 244 -14.83 8.60 -8.49
N VAL A 245 -13.79 9.27 -8.96
CA VAL A 245 -12.39 8.99 -8.57
C VAL A 245 -12.20 9.16 -7.06
N ILE A 246 -12.65 10.28 -6.49
CA ILE A 246 -12.53 10.55 -5.04
C ILE A 246 -13.30 9.51 -4.24
N PHE A 247 -14.52 9.17 -4.67
CA PHE A 247 -15.31 8.12 -4.03
C PHE A 247 -14.58 6.77 -4.06
N THR A 248 -13.98 6.42 -5.21
CA THR A 248 -13.23 5.18 -5.39
C THR A 248 -11.99 5.13 -4.49
N LEU A 249 -11.23 6.23 -4.43
CA LEU A 249 -10.06 6.37 -3.54
C LEU A 249 -10.47 6.18 -2.08
N LEU A 250 -11.47 6.92 -1.63
CA LEU A 250 -12.00 6.85 -0.26
C LEU A 250 -12.43 5.42 0.10
N PHE A 251 -13.14 4.80 -0.82
CA PHE A 251 -13.64 3.45 -0.67
C PHE A 251 -12.47 2.45 -0.53
N MET A 252 -11.54 2.46 -1.47
CA MET A 252 -10.35 1.61 -1.42
C MET A 252 -9.56 1.81 -0.14
N ASN A 253 -9.35 3.06 0.30
CA ASN A 253 -8.62 3.40 1.51
C ASN A 253 -9.29 2.84 2.77
N ILE A 254 -10.59 3.07 2.93
CA ILE A 254 -11.35 2.55 4.08
C ILE A 254 -11.26 1.02 4.16
N PHE A 255 -11.42 0.32 3.03
CA PHE A 255 -11.36 -1.15 3.01
C PHE A 255 -9.95 -1.69 3.25
N ASP A 256 -8.93 -1.08 2.69
CA ASP A 256 -7.53 -1.45 2.90
C ASP A 256 -7.17 -1.31 4.39
N THR A 257 -7.49 -0.15 4.97
CA THR A 257 -7.23 0.13 6.40
C THR A 257 -7.99 -0.82 7.32
N VAL A 258 -9.31 -0.96 7.15
CA VAL A 258 -10.12 -1.81 8.03
C VAL A 258 -9.76 -3.29 7.86
N GLY A 259 -9.58 -3.75 6.62
CA GLY A 259 -9.16 -5.12 6.33
C GLY A 259 -7.85 -5.47 7.02
N THR A 260 -6.87 -4.57 6.95
CA THR A 260 -5.56 -4.73 7.58
C THR A 260 -5.64 -4.68 9.11
N LEU A 261 -6.39 -3.71 9.68
CA LEU A 261 -6.58 -3.61 11.13
C LEU A 261 -7.23 -4.88 11.70
N VAL A 262 -8.30 -5.37 11.08
CA VAL A 262 -8.97 -6.61 11.47
C VAL A 262 -8.04 -7.81 11.33
N GLY A 263 -7.31 -7.90 10.20
CA GLY A 263 -6.35 -8.97 9.95
C GLY A 263 -5.21 -9.01 10.97
N LEU A 264 -4.67 -7.85 11.36
CA LEU A 264 -3.62 -7.74 12.37
C LEU A 264 -4.16 -8.05 13.77
N ALA A 265 -5.29 -7.47 14.14
CA ALA A 265 -5.89 -7.64 15.46
C ALA A 265 -6.26 -9.12 15.72
N SER A 266 -6.82 -9.81 14.73
CA SER A 266 -7.18 -11.23 14.83
C SER A 266 -5.96 -12.15 15.00
N LYS A 267 -4.85 -11.85 14.29
CA LYS A 267 -3.60 -12.63 14.40
C LYS A 267 -2.83 -12.37 15.67
N THR A 268 -3.02 -11.25 16.31
CA THR A 268 -2.21 -10.76 17.43
C THR A 268 -2.88 -10.89 18.79
N GLY A 269 -4.15 -11.31 18.81
CA GLY A 269 -4.93 -11.45 20.05
C GLY A 269 -5.23 -10.11 20.74
N ILE A 270 -5.20 -8.98 19.98
CA ILE A 270 -5.53 -7.65 20.49
C ILE A 270 -7.04 -7.41 20.42
N MET A 271 -7.80 -8.25 19.69
CA MET A 271 -9.27 -8.15 19.66
C MET A 271 -9.87 -8.36 21.05
N GLU A 272 -10.83 -7.53 21.39
CA GLU A 272 -11.64 -7.69 22.59
C GLU A 272 -12.59 -8.91 22.46
N GLU A 273 -13.15 -9.39 23.57
CA GLU A 273 -14.03 -10.58 23.60
C GLU A 273 -15.28 -10.42 22.73
N ASP A 274 -15.72 -9.19 22.51
CA ASP A 274 -16.85 -8.84 21.62
C ASP A 274 -16.46 -8.73 20.12
N GLY A 275 -15.20 -9.02 19.78
CA GLY A 275 -14.69 -8.94 18.42
C GLY A 275 -14.31 -7.52 17.96
N GLN A 276 -14.36 -6.53 18.85
CA GLN A 276 -13.96 -5.16 18.53
C GLN A 276 -12.43 -4.99 18.65
N ILE A 277 -11.91 -4.03 17.88
CA ILE A 277 -10.50 -3.62 17.96
C ILE A 277 -10.44 -2.37 18.84
N PRO A 278 -9.67 -2.39 19.95
CA PRO A 278 -9.52 -1.22 20.80
C PRO A 278 -8.93 -0.05 19.97
N HIS A 279 -9.43 1.15 20.22
CA HIS A 279 -8.95 2.38 19.59
C HIS A 279 -8.95 2.38 18.05
N VAL A 280 -9.84 1.62 17.40
CA VAL A 280 -9.93 1.55 15.93
C VAL A 280 -10.25 2.92 15.32
N LYS A 281 -11.06 3.74 15.99
CA LYS A 281 -11.36 5.11 15.53
C LYS A 281 -10.12 5.98 15.48
N GLU A 282 -9.30 5.93 16.51
CA GLU A 282 -8.04 6.67 16.60
C GLU A 282 -7.03 6.18 15.56
N ALA A 283 -6.99 4.86 15.28
CA ALA A 283 -6.14 4.31 14.22
C ALA A 283 -6.57 4.80 12.84
N MET A 284 -7.88 4.76 12.52
CA MET A 284 -8.41 5.30 11.26
C MET A 284 -8.22 6.81 11.15
N MET A 285 -8.32 7.54 12.26
CA MET A 285 -8.06 8.98 12.25
C MET A 285 -6.59 9.28 11.94
N SER A 286 -5.64 8.48 12.44
CA SER A 286 -4.23 8.63 12.08
C SER A 286 -3.96 8.36 10.61
N ASP A 287 -4.62 7.38 10.00
CA ASP A 287 -4.61 7.11 8.55
C ASP A 287 -5.11 8.31 7.76
N ALA A 288 -6.27 8.84 8.14
CA ALA A 288 -6.91 9.97 7.45
C ALA A 288 -6.06 11.25 7.52
N ILE A 289 -5.48 11.55 8.70
CA ILE A 289 -4.55 12.67 8.85
C ILE A 289 -3.27 12.40 8.07
N GLY A 290 -2.73 11.17 8.14
CA GLY A 290 -1.56 10.74 7.40
C GLY A 290 -1.74 10.90 5.89
N THR A 291 -2.89 10.50 5.35
CA THR A 291 -3.27 10.68 3.95
C THR A 291 -3.35 12.15 3.56
N THR A 292 -4.05 12.96 4.35
CA THR A 292 -4.20 14.39 4.08
C THR A 292 -2.85 15.11 4.06
N VAL A 293 -2.04 14.90 5.09
CA VAL A 293 -0.73 15.55 5.20
C VAL A 293 0.28 14.93 4.22
N GLY A 294 0.21 13.61 3.99
CA GLY A 294 1.04 12.90 3.02
C GLY A 294 0.83 13.44 1.60
N SER A 295 -0.43 13.63 1.18
CA SER A 295 -0.74 14.22 -0.13
C SER A 295 -0.27 15.67 -0.27
N MET A 296 -0.31 16.47 0.80
CA MET A 296 0.29 17.81 0.80
C MET A 296 1.81 17.77 0.60
N MET A 297 2.48 16.76 1.14
CA MET A 297 3.94 16.56 0.98
C MET A 297 4.31 16.03 -0.40
N GLY A 298 3.38 15.45 -1.16
CA GLY A 298 3.62 14.76 -2.44
C GLY A 298 3.84 13.26 -2.29
N SER A 299 3.28 12.66 -1.24
CA SER A 299 3.14 11.21 -1.08
C SER A 299 1.69 10.80 -1.35
N SER A 300 1.47 9.51 -1.61
CA SER A 300 0.13 8.98 -1.81
C SER A 300 -0.59 8.69 -0.49
N THR A 301 -1.82 8.19 -0.60
CA THR A 301 -2.68 7.78 0.51
C THR A 301 -1.95 6.84 1.47
N ILE A 302 -2.03 7.13 2.75
CA ILE A 302 -1.43 6.35 3.85
C ILE A 302 -2.42 5.29 4.33
N THR A 303 -1.93 4.10 4.62
CA THR A 303 -2.71 3.01 5.23
C THR A 303 -1.90 2.23 6.25
N THR A 304 -2.59 1.44 7.07
CA THR A 304 -1.96 0.53 8.02
C THR A 304 -1.34 -0.67 7.29
N TYR A 305 -0.12 -1.07 7.67
CA TYR A 305 0.68 -2.08 6.99
C TYR A 305 0.61 -3.45 7.67
N VAL A 306 0.32 -4.49 6.86
CA VAL A 306 0.26 -5.90 7.30
C VAL A 306 1.60 -6.38 7.85
N GLU A 307 2.70 -5.84 7.37
CA GLU A 307 4.08 -6.11 7.79
C GLU A 307 4.30 -5.83 9.28
N SER A 308 3.45 -5.01 9.90
CA SER A 308 3.44 -4.80 11.36
C SER A 308 3.30 -6.11 12.14
N ALA A 309 2.70 -7.14 11.53
CA ALA A 309 2.62 -8.48 12.11
C ALA A 309 3.99 -9.05 12.49
N SER A 310 5.05 -8.67 11.75
CA SER A 310 6.41 -9.13 12.03
C SER A 310 6.96 -8.57 13.35
N GLY A 311 6.75 -7.28 13.62
CA GLY A 311 7.13 -6.67 14.90
C GLY A 311 6.28 -7.19 16.07
N ILE A 312 5.00 -7.43 15.82
CA ILE A 312 4.10 -8.02 16.82
C ILE A 312 4.51 -9.45 17.16
N ALA A 313 4.97 -10.23 16.18
CA ALA A 313 5.53 -11.57 16.40
C ALA A 313 6.80 -11.56 17.27
N GLU A 314 7.57 -10.45 17.26
CA GLU A 314 8.70 -10.22 18.17
C GLU A 314 8.26 -9.82 19.59
N GLY A 315 6.99 -9.60 19.81
CA GLY A 315 6.44 -9.22 21.11
C GLY A 315 6.09 -7.73 21.26
N GLY A 316 6.12 -6.94 20.19
CA GLY A 316 5.64 -5.55 20.19
C GLY A 316 4.14 -5.50 20.52
N ARG A 317 3.75 -4.67 21.48
CA ARG A 317 2.36 -4.58 21.95
C ARG A 317 1.88 -3.16 22.18
N SER A 318 2.73 -2.17 22.02
CA SER A 318 2.43 -0.78 22.38
C SER A 318 2.84 0.21 21.30
N GLY A 319 2.39 1.45 21.43
CA GLY A 319 2.86 2.56 20.59
C GLY A 319 4.37 2.84 20.69
N PHE A 320 5.07 2.26 21.68
CA PHE A 320 6.53 2.38 21.77
C PHE A 320 7.24 1.67 20.60
N THR A 321 6.72 0.55 20.15
CA THR A 321 7.16 -0.14 18.90
C THR A 321 7.12 0.85 17.73
N LEU A 322 6.02 1.61 17.60
CA LEU A 322 5.85 2.58 16.52
C LEU A 322 6.71 3.83 16.67
N LEU A 323 6.99 4.24 17.90
CA LEU A 323 7.95 5.32 18.13
C LEU A 323 9.32 4.98 17.54
N VAL A 324 9.79 3.75 17.75
CA VAL A 324 11.06 3.26 17.16
C VAL A 324 10.95 3.22 15.62
N THR A 325 9.87 2.66 15.09
CA THR A 325 9.64 2.58 13.64
C THR A 325 9.61 3.96 12.99
N GLY A 326 8.88 4.92 13.57
CA GLY A 326 8.79 6.29 13.06
C GLY A 326 10.12 7.02 13.09
N VAL A 327 10.91 6.86 14.16
CA VAL A 327 12.28 7.43 14.25
C VAL A 327 13.19 6.83 13.17
N LEU A 328 13.07 5.53 12.88
CA LEU A 328 13.86 4.90 11.81
C LEU A 328 13.46 5.41 10.42
N PHE A 329 12.18 5.72 10.16
CA PHE A 329 11.77 6.39 8.93
C PHE A 329 12.38 7.80 8.81
N LEU A 330 12.46 8.56 9.91
CA LEU A 330 13.14 9.87 9.92
C LEU A 330 14.65 9.73 9.68
N LEU A 331 15.29 8.73 10.27
CA LEU A 331 16.71 8.46 10.03
C LEU A 331 16.98 8.04 8.57
N ALA A 332 16.06 7.32 7.93
CA ALA A 332 16.17 6.90 6.54
C ALA A 332 16.28 8.09 5.55
N LEU A 333 15.81 9.28 5.93
CA LEU A 333 15.96 10.51 5.12
C LEU A 333 17.41 10.81 4.75
N PHE A 334 18.34 10.52 5.64
CA PHE A 334 19.76 10.77 5.41
C PHE A 334 20.40 9.70 4.48
N PHE A 335 19.73 8.57 4.27
CA PHE A 335 20.16 7.48 3.42
C PHE A 335 19.47 7.50 2.05
N ALA A 336 18.86 8.63 1.67
CA ALA A 336 18.18 8.81 0.39
C ALA A 336 19.00 8.32 -0.83
N PRO A 337 20.32 8.61 -0.96
CA PRO A 337 21.08 8.14 -2.12
C PRO A 337 21.07 6.62 -2.28
N LEU A 338 21.12 5.86 -1.19
CA LEU A 338 21.05 4.39 -1.23
C LEU A 338 19.71 3.88 -1.77
N PHE A 339 18.61 4.49 -1.37
CA PHE A 339 17.28 4.09 -1.84
C PHE A 339 17.02 4.55 -3.27
N LEU A 340 17.51 5.72 -3.66
CA LEU A 340 17.32 6.27 -5.00
C LEU A 340 18.17 5.53 -6.06
N LEU A 341 19.24 4.85 -5.64
CA LEU A 341 20.06 4.00 -6.48
C LEU A 341 19.33 2.73 -6.94
N ILE A 342 18.28 2.32 -6.21
CA ILE A 342 17.54 1.09 -6.46
C ILE A 342 16.83 1.18 -7.83
N PRO A 343 17.16 0.27 -8.79
CA PRO A 343 16.49 0.25 -10.08
C PRO A 343 15.09 -0.36 -9.95
N SER A 344 14.16 0.03 -10.83
CA SER A 344 12.78 -0.50 -10.83
C SER A 344 12.73 -2.02 -10.98
N ALA A 345 13.68 -2.62 -11.71
CA ALA A 345 13.79 -4.07 -11.83
C ALA A 345 14.00 -4.78 -10.49
N ALA A 346 14.75 -4.17 -9.55
CA ALA A 346 14.99 -4.75 -8.24
C ALA A 346 13.74 -4.72 -7.35
N THR A 347 12.80 -3.79 -7.58
CA THR A 347 11.55 -3.69 -6.81
C THR A 347 10.46 -4.63 -7.30
N THR A 348 10.61 -5.23 -8.49
CA THR A 348 9.61 -6.13 -9.09
C THR A 348 9.30 -7.33 -8.21
N GLY A 349 10.32 -7.93 -7.57
CA GLY A 349 10.13 -9.05 -6.64
C GLY A 349 9.22 -8.67 -5.47
N ALA A 350 9.40 -7.48 -4.90
CA ALA A 350 8.54 -6.99 -3.83
C ALA A 350 7.10 -6.76 -4.31
N LEU A 351 6.89 -6.15 -5.48
CA LEU A 351 5.55 -5.94 -6.05
C LEU A 351 4.79 -7.25 -6.27
N VAL A 352 5.48 -8.26 -6.84
CA VAL A 352 4.88 -9.58 -7.07
C VAL A 352 4.53 -10.26 -5.75
N LEU A 353 5.42 -10.23 -4.74
CA LEU A 353 5.16 -10.86 -3.44
C LEU A 353 4.06 -10.13 -2.65
N VAL A 354 3.99 -8.80 -2.69
CA VAL A 354 2.86 -8.04 -2.12
C VAL A 354 1.56 -8.48 -2.80
N GLY A 355 1.57 -8.63 -4.13
CA GLY A 355 0.43 -9.20 -4.86
C GLY A 355 0.03 -10.58 -4.32
N VAL A 356 0.99 -11.48 -4.10
CA VAL A 356 0.74 -12.82 -3.53
C VAL A 356 0.13 -12.72 -2.12
N PHE A 357 0.62 -11.81 -1.26
CA PHE A 357 0.06 -11.64 0.09
C PHE A 357 -1.40 -11.15 0.06
N MET A 358 -1.74 -10.27 -0.87
CA MET A 358 -3.12 -9.79 -1.04
C MET A 358 -4.04 -10.87 -1.62
N MET A 359 -3.50 -11.81 -2.42
CA MET A 359 -4.23 -12.95 -2.97
C MET A 359 -4.73 -13.91 -1.89
N ASP A 360 -4.20 -13.90 -0.67
CA ASP A 360 -4.71 -14.71 0.46
C ASP A 360 -6.22 -14.48 0.69
N SER A 361 -6.72 -13.29 0.38
CA SER A 361 -8.14 -12.93 0.48
C SER A 361 -9.06 -13.81 -0.38
N ILE A 362 -8.55 -14.41 -1.47
CA ILE A 362 -9.36 -15.28 -2.35
C ILE A 362 -9.88 -16.51 -1.62
N THR A 363 -9.15 -17.00 -0.61
CA THR A 363 -9.54 -18.18 0.18
C THR A 363 -10.80 -17.95 1.02
N LYS A 364 -11.20 -16.69 1.17
CA LYS A 364 -12.39 -16.27 1.93
C LYS A 364 -13.59 -16.00 1.03
N VAL A 365 -13.40 -16.03 -0.29
CA VAL A 365 -14.48 -15.87 -1.27
C VAL A 365 -15.26 -17.18 -1.32
N ASP A 366 -16.59 -17.08 -1.20
CA ASP A 366 -17.47 -18.23 -1.42
C ASP A 366 -17.51 -18.57 -2.94
N MET A 367 -16.76 -19.59 -3.31
CA MET A 367 -16.69 -20.08 -4.69
C MET A 367 -17.72 -21.17 -4.98
N ASP A 368 -18.44 -21.68 -3.96
CA ASP A 368 -19.47 -22.72 -4.12
C ASP A 368 -20.80 -22.11 -4.59
N ASP A 369 -21.15 -20.90 -4.16
CA ASP A 369 -22.31 -20.15 -4.69
C ASP A 369 -21.89 -19.34 -5.95
N ILE A 370 -22.32 -19.81 -7.13
CA ILE A 370 -22.02 -19.13 -8.39
C ILE A 370 -22.52 -17.68 -8.44
N SER A 371 -23.54 -17.33 -7.66
CA SER A 371 -24.04 -15.96 -7.57
C SER A 371 -23.10 -15.01 -6.82
N GLU A 372 -22.16 -15.55 -6.08
CA GLU A 372 -21.06 -14.85 -5.39
C GLU A 372 -19.74 -14.99 -6.17
N ALA A 373 -19.44 -16.20 -6.66
CA ALA A 373 -18.20 -16.53 -7.36
C ALA A 373 -18.05 -15.76 -8.68
N LEU A 374 -19.12 -15.64 -9.48
CA LEU A 374 -19.06 -14.97 -10.78
C LEU A 374 -18.74 -13.47 -10.66
N PRO A 375 -19.42 -12.67 -9.81
CA PRO A 375 -19.04 -11.28 -9.58
C PRO A 375 -17.62 -11.13 -9.04
N ALA A 376 -17.21 -12.01 -8.12
CA ALA A 376 -15.86 -12.02 -7.57
C ALA A 376 -14.80 -12.27 -8.67
N PHE A 377 -15.01 -13.25 -9.52
CA PHE A 377 -14.13 -13.56 -10.66
C PHE A 377 -14.04 -12.38 -11.64
N ILE A 378 -15.18 -11.80 -12.04
CA ILE A 378 -15.21 -10.64 -12.94
C ILE A 378 -14.44 -9.46 -12.33
N THR A 379 -14.62 -9.17 -11.02
CA THR A 379 -13.87 -8.13 -10.33
C THR A 379 -12.36 -8.33 -10.48
N MET A 380 -11.87 -9.52 -10.14
CA MET A 380 -10.44 -9.81 -10.14
C MET A 380 -9.82 -9.77 -11.53
N ILE A 381 -10.45 -10.43 -12.50
CA ILE A 381 -9.88 -10.55 -13.85
C ILE A 381 -9.92 -9.24 -14.61
N MET A 382 -11.00 -8.46 -14.45
CA MET A 382 -11.15 -7.20 -15.17
C MET A 382 -10.18 -6.14 -14.68
N MET A 383 -9.81 -6.10 -13.40
CA MET A 383 -8.75 -5.20 -12.90
C MET A 383 -7.44 -5.37 -13.67
N VAL A 384 -7.06 -6.61 -13.98
CA VAL A 384 -5.84 -6.90 -14.73
C VAL A 384 -6.00 -6.62 -16.23
N LEU A 385 -7.11 -7.08 -16.83
CA LEU A 385 -7.32 -6.99 -18.28
C LEU A 385 -7.60 -5.57 -18.77
N THR A 386 -8.31 -4.75 -17.98
CA THR A 386 -8.55 -3.33 -18.32
C THR A 386 -7.40 -2.43 -17.90
N TYR A 387 -6.42 -2.97 -17.16
CA TYR A 387 -5.36 -2.17 -16.53
C TYR A 387 -5.93 -1.07 -15.61
N SER A 388 -7.07 -1.34 -14.96
CA SER A 388 -7.82 -0.40 -14.13
C SER A 388 -8.50 -1.10 -12.95
N ILE A 389 -8.12 -0.70 -11.74
CA ILE A 389 -8.75 -1.20 -10.52
C ILE A 389 -10.23 -0.74 -10.47
N ALA A 390 -10.50 0.51 -10.86
CA ALA A 390 -11.84 1.08 -10.85
C ALA A 390 -12.80 0.32 -11.77
N ASP A 391 -12.39 0.04 -13.02
CA ASP A 391 -13.23 -0.69 -13.97
C ASP A 391 -13.54 -2.11 -13.48
N GLY A 392 -12.56 -2.79 -12.90
CA GLY A 392 -12.76 -4.09 -12.29
C GLY A 392 -13.79 -4.06 -11.16
N MET A 393 -13.72 -3.06 -10.27
CA MET A 393 -14.70 -2.88 -9.19
C MET A 393 -16.11 -2.58 -9.74
N VAL A 394 -16.23 -1.64 -10.67
CA VAL A 394 -17.53 -1.26 -11.26
C VAL A 394 -18.16 -2.45 -11.97
N LEU A 395 -17.40 -3.16 -12.81
CA LEU A 395 -17.91 -4.34 -13.52
C LEU A 395 -18.29 -5.47 -12.58
N GLY A 396 -17.52 -5.67 -11.51
CA GLY A 396 -17.83 -6.64 -10.48
C GLY A 396 -19.11 -6.33 -9.71
N LEU A 397 -19.28 -5.05 -9.30
CA LEU A 397 -20.51 -4.58 -8.64
C LEU A 397 -21.73 -4.70 -9.56
N LEU A 398 -21.62 -4.29 -10.82
CA LEU A 398 -22.69 -4.43 -11.80
C LEU A 398 -23.06 -5.90 -12.00
N CYS A 399 -22.05 -6.77 -12.14
CA CYS A 399 -22.27 -8.21 -12.26
C CYS A 399 -23.00 -8.76 -11.01
N TYR A 400 -22.60 -8.37 -9.82
CA TYR A 400 -23.24 -8.78 -8.55
C TYR A 400 -24.72 -8.40 -8.54
N VAL A 401 -25.03 -7.13 -8.80
CA VAL A 401 -26.42 -6.65 -8.83
C VAL A 401 -27.25 -7.41 -9.85
N LEU A 402 -26.75 -7.54 -11.10
CA LEU A 402 -27.49 -8.22 -12.18
C LEU A 402 -27.70 -9.72 -11.88
N VAL A 403 -26.72 -10.40 -11.36
CA VAL A 403 -26.81 -11.84 -11.01
C VAL A 403 -27.80 -12.05 -9.86
N LYS A 404 -27.71 -11.23 -8.78
CA LYS A 404 -28.64 -11.34 -7.64
C LYS A 404 -30.07 -11.03 -8.04
N LEU A 405 -30.31 -10.02 -8.87
CA LEU A 405 -31.64 -9.73 -9.40
C LEU A 405 -32.17 -10.86 -10.29
N GLY A 406 -31.32 -11.38 -11.18
CA GLY A 406 -31.69 -12.49 -12.09
C GLY A 406 -31.99 -13.81 -11.36
N CYS A 407 -31.34 -14.06 -10.22
CA CYS A 407 -31.59 -15.21 -9.36
C CYS A 407 -32.72 -15.01 -8.35
N GLY A 408 -33.42 -13.87 -8.35
CA GLY A 408 -34.49 -13.57 -7.40
C GLY A 408 -34.01 -13.25 -5.97
N LYS A 409 -32.70 -13.11 -5.76
CA LYS A 409 -32.07 -12.77 -4.47
C LYS A 409 -32.03 -11.25 -4.24
N HIS A 410 -33.08 -10.51 -4.65
CA HIS A 410 -33.12 -9.04 -4.60
C HIS A 410 -32.98 -8.45 -3.18
N LYS A 411 -33.27 -9.24 -2.13
CA LYS A 411 -33.11 -8.81 -0.73
C LYS A 411 -31.63 -8.75 -0.28
N GLU A 412 -30.73 -9.35 -1.04
CA GLU A 412 -29.29 -9.33 -0.78
C GLU A 412 -28.61 -8.14 -1.48
N VAL A 413 -29.33 -7.42 -2.33
CA VAL A 413 -28.89 -6.18 -2.95
C VAL A 413 -29.42 -5.03 -2.10
N SER A 414 -28.59 -4.47 -1.22
CA SER A 414 -28.95 -3.33 -0.35
C SER A 414 -28.47 -2.02 -0.91
#